data_8ecbed84610d295ce36adefa09d5bc8d
#
_entry.id   8ecbed84610d295ce36adefa09d5bc8d
#
_cell.length_a   1.000
_cell.length_b   1.000
_cell.length_c   1.000
_cell.angle_alpha   90.00
_cell.angle_beta   90.00
_cell.angle_gamma   90.00
#
_symmetry.space_group_name_H-M   'P 1'
#
loop_
_entity.id
_entity.type
_entity.pdbx_description
1 polymer ?
#
loop_
_entity_poly.entity_id
_entity_poly.type
_entity_poly.pdbx_seq_one_letter_code
_entity_poly.pdbx_strand_id
1 'polypeptide(L)'
;KLVENNLKSFSLKKKKEIVRDIEVGGIPVDSDYIIFIVDTSGSMLTIWDKVSKKIENILNIHPNVKGFQILNDMGVPLISGYKNKWIPDTPTWRKNSLKLFKMWVIASNSSPLEGIEWALIKYSDPKKSVAIYVMGDDYTGGDYDIAINKITNLNKKKKFKTRIHAIGFLAQDTTDRFSIIMREITKQNNGTFIALPR
;
A
#
# COMPACT_ATOMS: atom_id res chain seq x y z
N LYS A 1 -27.06 42.60 7.75
CA LYS A 1 -27.65 41.24 7.99
C LYS A 1 -27.33 40.22 6.90
N LEU A 2 -27.27 40.58 5.62
CA LEU A 2 -26.92 39.66 4.52
C LEU A 2 -25.39 39.32 4.46
N VAL A 3 -24.55 40.28 4.84
CA VAL A 3 -23.09 40.10 4.85
C VAL A 3 -22.62 39.27 6.05
N GLU A 4 -23.28 39.35 7.19
CA GLU A 4 -22.96 38.57 8.38
C GLU A 4 -23.35 37.06 8.21
N ASN A 5 -24.41 36.78 7.47
CA ASN A 5 -24.80 35.39 7.19
C ASN A 5 -23.86 34.70 6.21
N ASN A 6 -23.26 35.45 5.27
CA ASN A 6 -22.26 34.89 4.35
C ASN A 6 -20.89 34.62 5.03
N LEU A 7 -20.52 35.43 6.01
CA LEU A 7 -19.29 35.21 6.80
C LEU A 7 -19.41 33.99 7.74
N LYS A 8 -20.59 33.71 8.28
CA LYS A 8 -20.83 32.52 9.10
C LYS A 8 -20.86 31.21 8.30
N SER A 9 -21.30 31.24 7.03
CA SER A 9 -21.25 30.06 6.17
C SER A 9 -19.84 29.72 5.66
N PHE A 10 -18.94 30.70 5.59
CA PHE A 10 -17.53 30.49 5.25
C PHE A 10 -16.69 29.95 6.43
N SER A 11 -17.11 30.22 7.67
CA SER A 11 -16.41 29.79 8.89
C SER A 11 -16.66 28.33 9.27
N LEU A 12 -17.63 27.63 8.70
CA LEU A 12 -18.03 26.28 9.10
C LEU A 12 -17.50 25.16 8.21
N LYS A 13 -16.81 25.47 7.12
CA LYS A 13 -15.93 24.50 6.45
C LYS A 13 -14.52 24.61 7.05
N LYS A 14 -14.35 24.27 8.32
CA LYS A 14 -13.06 23.80 8.82
C LYS A 14 -12.66 22.63 7.94
N LYS A 15 -11.85 22.89 6.89
CA LYS A 15 -11.11 21.85 6.19
C LYS A 15 -10.46 21.04 7.32
N LYS A 16 -10.87 19.79 7.49
CA LYS A 16 -10.11 18.83 8.26
C LYS A 16 -8.71 18.91 7.68
N GLU A 17 -7.77 19.50 8.38
CA GLU A 17 -6.37 19.47 8.00
C GLU A 17 -6.02 17.99 7.94
N ILE A 18 -5.86 17.48 6.73
CA ILE A 18 -5.35 16.13 6.52
C ILE A 18 -3.91 16.23 7.01
N VAL A 19 -3.68 15.72 8.23
CA VAL A 19 -2.32 15.57 8.76
C VAL A 19 -1.62 14.61 7.80
N ARG A 20 -0.88 15.19 6.84
CA ARG A 20 -0.08 14.42 5.90
C ARG A 20 1.04 13.79 6.70
N ASP A 21 1.14 12.48 6.63
CA ASP A 21 2.33 11.78 7.10
C ASP A 21 3.51 12.30 6.25
N ILE A 22 4.45 12.98 6.89
CA ILE A 22 5.62 13.57 6.22
C ILE A 22 6.43 12.50 5.49
N GLU A 23 6.47 11.29 6.02
CA GLU A 23 7.23 10.17 5.44
C GLU A 23 6.55 9.57 4.18
N VAL A 24 5.24 9.69 4.05
CA VAL A 24 4.49 9.22 2.86
C VAL A 24 3.86 10.38 2.07
N GLY A 25 4.09 11.60 2.47
CA GLY A 25 3.47 12.81 1.88
C GLY A 25 3.84 13.11 0.43
N GLY A 26 4.85 12.43 -0.12
CA GLY A 26 5.22 12.50 -1.54
C GLY A 26 4.46 11.56 -2.46
N ILE A 27 3.58 10.69 -1.92
CA ILE A 27 2.83 9.72 -2.71
C ILE A 27 1.52 10.34 -3.20
N PRO A 28 1.19 10.28 -4.51
CA PRO A 28 -0.07 10.79 -5.03
C PRO A 28 -1.29 10.08 -4.42
N VAL A 29 -2.29 10.85 -3.96
CA VAL A 29 -3.51 10.36 -3.28
C VAL A 29 -4.75 10.44 -4.19
N ASP A 30 -4.66 9.90 -5.39
CA ASP A 30 -5.68 10.00 -6.43
C ASP A 30 -6.26 8.63 -6.86
N SER A 31 -6.01 7.58 -6.08
CA SER A 31 -6.51 6.24 -6.37
C SER A 31 -7.82 5.94 -5.66
N ASP A 32 -8.77 5.36 -6.40
CA ASP A 32 -10.07 4.92 -5.89
C ASP A 32 -9.96 3.65 -5.01
N TYR A 33 -8.94 2.82 -5.28
CA TYR A 33 -8.72 1.54 -4.62
C TYR A 33 -7.26 1.40 -4.20
N ILE A 34 -7.05 0.82 -3.02
CA ILE A 34 -5.71 0.63 -2.44
C ILE A 34 -5.49 -0.84 -2.08
N ILE A 35 -4.31 -1.35 -2.41
CA ILE A 35 -3.86 -2.68 -1.99
C ILE A 35 -2.58 -2.53 -1.20
N PHE A 36 -2.55 -3.08 0.00
CA PHE A 36 -1.32 -3.26 0.77
C PHE A 36 -0.80 -4.67 0.54
N ILE A 37 0.47 -4.79 0.20
CA ILE A 37 1.21 -6.04 0.13
C ILE A 37 2.29 -5.96 1.19
N VAL A 38 2.20 -6.81 2.20
CA VAL A 38 3.06 -6.71 3.38
C VAL A 38 3.86 -7.99 3.53
N ASP A 39 5.17 -7.83 3.61
CA ASP A 39 6.07 -8.90 4.01
C ASP A 39 5.74 -9.31 5.45
N THR A 40 5.42 -10.58 5.64
CA THR A 40 5.07 -11.17 6.92
C THR A 40 6.18 -12.06 7.48
N SER A 41 7.41 -11.87 7.03
CA SER A 41 8.59 -12.54 7.55
C SER A 41 8.88 -12.21 9.01
N GLY A 42 9.67 -13.04 9.66
CA GLY A 42 10.02 -12.86 11.08
C GLY A 42 10.68 -11.53 11.40
N SER A 43 11.51 -11.01 10.50
CA SER A 43 12.14 -9.69 10.63
C SER A 43 11.13 -8.56 10.70
N MET A 44 10.12 -8.58 9.83
CA MET A 44 9.05 -7.58 9.80
C MET A 44 8.15 -7.63 11.04
N LEU A 45 7.94 -8.81 11.63
CA LEU A 45 7.14 -8.94 12.86
C LEU A 45 7.72 -8.14 14.03
N THR A 46 9.02 -7.90 14.07
CA THR A 46 9.67 -7.09 15.13
C THR A 46 9.27 -5.61 15.10
N ILE A 47 8.77 -5.13 13.97
CA ILE A 47 8.32 -3.74 13.75
C ILE A 47 6.83 -3.64 13.36
N TRP A 48 6.04 -4.66 13.71
CA TRP A 48 4.66 -4.82 13.25
C TRP A 48 3.75 -3.63 13.58
N ASP A 49 3.93 -3.03 14.77
CA ASP A 49 3.18 -1.82 15.14
C ASP A 49 3.51 -0.63 14.24
N LYS A 50 4.78 -0.48 13.83
CA LYS A 50 5.21 0.56 12.91
C LYS A 50 4.61 0.36 11.53
N VAL A 51 4.60 -0.88 11.02
CA VAL A 51 3.96 -1.26 9.76
C VAL A 51 2.45 -0.98 9.83
N SER A 52 1.78 -1.41 10.90
CA SER A 52 0.36 -1.15 11.15
C SER A 52 0.04 0.35 11.12
N LYS A 53 0.88 1.17 11.76
CA LYS A 53 0.72 2.62 11.77
C LYS A 53 0.89 3.23 10.37
N LYS A 54 1.80 2.70 9.54
CA LYS A 54 1.96 3.16 8.16
C LYS A 54 0.74 2.84 7.29
N ILE A 55 0.14 1.64 7.44
CA ILE A 55 -1.12 1.29 6.77
C ILE A 55 -2.23 2.27 7.17
N GLU A 56 -2.39 2.53 8.47
CA GLU A 56 -3.36 3.50 8.99
C GLU A 56 -3.15 4.89 8.39
N ASN A 57 -1.91 5.38 8.39
CA ASN A 57 -1.56 6.70 7.88
C ASN A 57 -1.87 6.80 6.36
N ILE A 58 -1.53 5.78 5.57
CA ILE A 58 -1.83 5.76 4.14
C ILE A 58 -3.34 5.78 3.90
N LEU A 59 -4.12 4.98 4.63
CA LEU A 59 -5.58 5.02 4.54
C LEU A 59 -6.13 6.41 4.90
N ASN A 60 -5.54 7.08 5.89
CA ASN A 60 -6.00 8.40 6.33
C ASN A 60 -5.70 9.53 5.34
N ILE A 61 -4.58 9.46 4.60
CA ILE A 61 -4.27 10.45 3.57
C ILE A 61 -5.08 10.26 2.29
N HIS A 62 -5.72 9.10 2.09
CA HIS A 62 -6.62 8.82 0.98
C HIS A 62 -8.09 9.01 1.41
N PRO A 63 -8.69 10.21 1.21
CA PRO A 63 -10.00 10.52 1.80
C PRO A 63 -11.16 9.86 1.05
N ASN A 64 -10.98 9.48 -0.21
CA ASN A 64 -12.05 9.05 -1.11
C ASN A 64 -11.82 7.65 -1.67
N VAL A 65 -11.29 6.74 -0.86
CA VAL A 65 -11.10 5.34 -1.26
C VAL A 65 -12.47 4.64 -1.32
N LYS A 66 -12.73 3.92 -2.38
CA LYS A 66 -13.96 3.10 -2.54
C LYS A 66 -13.82 1.72 -1.90
N GLY A 67 -12.59 1.22 -1.85
CA GLY A 67 -12.28 -0.05 -1.23
C GLY A 67 -10.78 -0.27 -1.12
N PHE A 68 -10.40 -1.15 -0.21
CA PHE A 68 -9.01 -1.52 -0.01
C PHE A 68 -8.84 -3.03 0.14
N GLN A 69 -7.60 -3.50 0.12
CA GLN A 69 -7.23 -4.88 0.40
C GLN A 69 -5.89 -4.92 1.13
N ILE A 70 -5.70 -5.94 1.96
CA ILE A 70 -4.43 -6.22 2.63
C ILE A 70 -4.08 -7.68 2.33
N LEU A 71 -2.95 -7.87 1.68
CA LEU A 71 -2.39 -9.15 1.30
C LEU A 71 -1.01 -9.31 1.95
N ASN A 72 -0.58 -10.53 2.21
CA ASN A 72 0.84 -10.74 2.44
C ASN A 72 1.61 -10.78 1.11
N ASP A 73 2.93 -10.87 1.19
CA ASP A 73 3.84 -10.93 0.05
C ASP A 73 3.62 -12.16 -0.86
N MET A 74 2.96 -13.22 -0.38
CA MET A 74 2.53 -14.37 -1.19
C MET A 74 1.11 -14.24 -1.77
N GLY A 75 0.42 -13.09 -1.57
CA GLY A 75 -0.94 -12.84 -2.06
C GLY A 75 -2.06 -13.44 -1.21
N VAL A 76 -1.78 -13.87 0.03
CA VAL A 76 -2.80 -14.35 0.97
C VAL A 76 -3.53 -13.14 1.57
N PRO A 77 -4.87 -13.07 1.52
CA PRO A 77 -5.60 -11.95 2.07
C PRO A 77 -5.71 -12.02 3.60
N LEU A 78 -5.62 -10.85 4.25
CA LEU A 78 -5.85 -10.70 5.69
C LEU A 78 -7.22 -11.25 6.12
N ILE A 79 -8.25 -10.99 5.32
CA ILE A 79 -9.63 -11.43 5.57
C ILE A 79 -10.04 -12.41 4.47
N SER A 80 -10.09 -13.70 4.80
CA SER A 80 -10.37 -14.78 3.84
C SER A 80 -11.70 -14.62 3.09
N GLY A 81 -12.74 -14.10 3.75
CA GLY A 81 -14.05 -13.81 3.13
C GLY A 81 -14.01 -12.72 2.05
N TYR A 82 -12.93 -11.95 1.98
CA TYR A 82 -12.68 -10.93 0.96
C TYR A 82 -11.64 -11.35 -0.07
N LYS A 83 -11.30 -12.64 -0.19
CA LYS A 83 -10.42 -13.12 -1.24
C LYS A 83 -10.98 -12.74 -2.61
N ASN A 84 -10.18 -12.07 -3.44
CA ASN A 84 -10.55 -11.52 -4.76
C ASN A 84 -11.72 -10.52 -4.74
N LYS A 85 -11.99 -9.89 -3.59
CA LYS A 85 -13.01 -8.85 -3.42
C LYS A 85 -12.41 -7.67 -2.70
N TRP A 86 -12.98 -6.51 -2.91
CA TRP A 86 -12.61 -5.30 -2.18
C TRP A 86 -13.27 -5.26 -0.81
N ILE A 87 -12.51 -4.91 0.23
CA ILE A 87 -13.06 -4.54 1.53
C ILE A 87 -13.62 -3.13 1.37
N PRO A 88 -14.92 -2.88 1.66
CA PRO A 88 -15.51 -1.54 1.55
C PRO A 88 -14.78 -0.56 2.47
N ASP A 89 -14.48 0.63 1.97
CA ASP A 89 -13.83 1.65 2.77
C ASP A 89 -14.83 2.37 3.68
N THR A 90 -14.95 1.88 4.89
CA THR A 90 -15.75 2.47 5.98
C THR A 90 -14.92 2.57 7.25
N PRO A 91 -15.24 3.50 8.18
CA PRO A 91 -14.55 3.59 9.46
C PRO A 91 -14.51 2.27 10.22
N THR A 92 -15.61 1.51 10.17
CA THR A 92 -15.71 0.19 10.81
C THR A 92 -14.77 -0.82 10.18
N TRP A 93 -14.73 -0.91 8.86
CA TRP A 93 -13.83 -1.84 8.16
C TRP A 93 -12.36 -1.45 8.31
N ARG A 94 -12.03 -0.15 8.25
CA ARG A 94 -10.66 0.32 8.55
C ARG A 94 -10.22 -0.13 9.95
N LYS A 95 -11.04 0.16 10.98
CA LYS A 95 -10.75 -0.21 12.37
C LYS A 95 -10.60 -1.73 12.54
N ASN A 96 -11.53 -2.51 12.00
CA ASN A 96 -11.52 -3.98 12.14
C ASN A 96 -10.33 -4.60 11.41
N SER A 97 -10.03 -4.13 10.20
CA SER A 97 -8.87 -4.62 9.44
C SER A 97 -7.55 -4.32 10.15
N LEU A 98 -7.37 -3.12 10.71
CA LEU A 98 -6.18 -2.78 11.49
C LEU A 98 -6.07 -3.61 12.78
N LYS A 99 -7.20 -3.91 13.44
CA LYS A 99 -7.21 -4.80 14.60
C LYS A 99 -6.78 -6.23 14.21
N LEU A 100 -7.32 -6.76 13.13
CA LEU A 100 -6.95 -8.09 12.62
C LEU A 100 -5.49 -8.11 12.17
N PHE A 101 -5.03 -7.06 11.51
CA PHE A 101 -3.64 -6.94 11.04
C PHE A 101 -2.64 -7.04 12.20
N LYS A 102 -2.90 -6.38 13.33
CA LYS A 102 -2.03 -6.44 14.51
C LYS A 102 -1.86 -7.85 15.09
N MET A 103 -2.84 -8.72 14.87
CA MET A 103 -2.83 -10.12 15.31
C MET A 103 -2.47 -11.09 14.20
N TRP A 104 -2.17 -10.58 13.00
CA TRP A 104 -1.95 -11.42 11.84
C TRP A 104 -0.53 -11.99 11.85
N VAL A 105 -0.43 -13.25 12.19
CA VAL A 105 0.82 -14.01 12.20
C VAL A 105 0.73 -15.08 11.13
N ILE A 106 1.42 -14.86 10.03
CA ILE A 106 1.54 -15.81 8.93
C ILE A 106 2.96 -15.72 8.38
N ALA A 107 3.64 -16.85 8.32
CA ALA A 107 5.02 -16.86 7.80
C ALA A 107 5.05 -16.63 6.29
N SER A 108 6.07 -15.91 5.82
CA SER A 108 6.35 -15.73 4.41
C SER A 108 7.85 -15.85 4.10
N ASN A 109 8.20 -15.76 2.83
CA ASN A 109 9.56 -15.95 2.33
C ASN A 109 10.27 -14.62 1.96
N SER A 110 9.72 -13.48 2.33
CA SER A 110 10.25 -12.14 1.98
C SER A 110 10.42 -11.91 0.48
N SER A 111 9.43 -12.33 -0.31
CA SER A 111 9.38 -12.08 -1.76
C SER A 111 8.07 -11.39 -2.14
N PRO A 112 8.07 -10.07 -2.37
CA PRO A 112 6.83 -9.33 -2.65
C PRO A 112 6.25 -9.61 -4.03
N LEU A 113 6.95 -10.31 -4.90
CA LEU A 113 6.59 -10.45 -6.32
C LEU A 113 5.29 -11.22 -6.51
N GLU A 114 5.09 -12.30 -5.77
CA GLU A 114 3.90 -13.14 -5.85
C GLU A 114 2.65 -12.35 -5.44
N GLY A 115 2.77 -11.56 -4.38
CA GLY A 115 1.70 -10.67 -3.92
C GLY A 115 1.37 -9.58 -4.93
N ILE A 116 2.39 -8.95 -5.55
CA ILE A 116 2.20 -7.95 -6.60
C ILE A 116 1.54 -8.58 -7.82
N GLU A 117 2.02 -9.72 -8.26
CA GLU A 117 1.45 -10.46 -9.40
C GLU A 117 -0.02 -10.84 -9.14
N TRP A 118 -0.30 -11.37 -7.96
CA TRP A 118 -1.67 -11.70 -7.55
C TRP A 118 -2.57 -10.47 -7.54
N ALA A 119 -2.10 -9.37 -6.98
CA ALA A 119 -2.83 -8.11 -6.95
C ALA A 119 -3.15 -7.59 -8.36
N LEU A 120 -2.16 -7.60 -9.26
CA LEU A 120 -2.35 -7.19 -10.64
C LEU A 120 -3.33 -8.09 -11.41
N ILE A 121 -3.32 -9.40 -11.15
CA ILE A 121 -4.20 -10.35 -11.85
C ILE A 121 -5.63 -10.29 -11.34
N LYS A 122 -5.82 -10.14 -10.03
CA LYS A 122 -7.14 -10.35 -9.38
C LYS A 122 -7.88 -9.06 -9.05
N TYR A 123 -7.18 -7.96 -8.86
CA TYR A 123 -7.78 -6.71 -8.38
C TYR A 123 -7.65 -5.55 -9.37
N SER A 124 -6.64 -5.56 -10.25
CA SER A 124 -6.47 -4.48 -11.21
C SER A 124 -7.48 -4.58 -12.36
N ASP A 125 -8.05 -3.43 -12.72
CA ASP A 125 -9.04 -3.28 -13.77
C ASP A 125 -8.71 -1.99 -14.52
N PRO A 126 -8.70 -1.98 -15.87
CA PRO A 126 -8.42 -0.77 -16.65
C PRO A 126 -9.38 0.40 -16.38
N LYS A 127 -10.57 0.10 -15.83
CA LYS A 127 -11.60 1.10 -15.48
C LYS A 127 -11.45 1.63 -14.05
N LYS A 128 -10.51 1.09 -13.24
CA LYS A 128 -10.31 1.46 -11.85
C LYS A 128 -8.95 2.11 -11.66
N SER A 129 -8.90 3.17 -10.88
CA SER A 129 -7.63 3.72 -10.39
C SER A 129 -7.20 2.93 -9.16
N VAL A 130 -6.10 2.17 -9.29
CA VAL A 130 -5.58 1.29 -8.24
C VAL A 130 -4.16 1.69 -7.89
N ALA A 131 -3.86 1.81 -6.59
CA ALA A 131 -2.51 1.91 -6.07
C ALA A 131 -2.17 0.68 -5.21
N ILE A 132 -0.99 0.12 -5.45
CA ILE A 132 -0.40 -0.94 -4.63
C ILE A 132 0.69 -0.32 -3.77
N TYR A 133 0.70 -0.63 -2.47
CA TYR A 133 1.72 -0.25 -1.50
C TYR A 133 2.42 -1.51 -0.99
N VAL A 134 3.65 -1.72 -1.42
CA VAL A 134 4.47 -2.86 -1.02
C VAL A 134 5.31 -2.47 0.19
N MET A 135 5.27 -3.26 1.25
CA MET A 135 6.00 -3.03 2.49
C MET A 135 6.86 -4.23 2.83
N GLY A 136 8.15 -4.03 3.01
CA GLY A 136 9.10 -5.10 3.31
C GLY A 136 10.47 -4.57 3.70
N ASP A 137 11.37 -5.48 4.02
CA ASP A 137 12.74 -5.18 4.44
C ASP A 137 13.80 -5.97 3.66
N ASP A 138 13.43 -7.11 3.04
CA ASP A 138 14.35 -7.91 2.25
C ASP A 138 13.68 -8.50 0.99
N TYR A 139 14.49 -9.07 0.11
CA TYR A 139 14.07 -9.77 -1.09
C TYR A 139 14.90 -11.06 -1.25
N THR A 140 14.25 -12.19 -1.10
CA THR A 140 14.88 -13.52 -1.20
C THR A 140 14.72 -14.18 -2.58
N GLY A 141 14.06 -13.49 -3.52
CA GLY A 141 13.84 -14.02 -4.88
C GLY A 141 15.12 -14.04 -5.74
N GLY A 142 14.94 -14.46 -6.99
CA GLY A 142 16.02 -14.64 -7.95
C GLY A 142 16.45 -13.35 -8.67
N ASP A 143 16.67 -13.48 -9.98
CA ASP A 143 17.17 -12.43 -10.86
C ASP A 143 16.25 -11.20 -10.89
N TYR A 144 16.86 -10.02 -10.69
CA TYR A 144 16.13 -8.76 -10.62
C TYR A 144 15.49 -8.37 -11.96
N ASP A 145 16.20 -8.54 -13.07
CA ASP A 145 15.72 -8.12 -14.38
C ASP A 145 14.52 -8.97 -14.80
N ILE A 146 14.56 -10.26 -14.53
CA ILE A 146 13.45 -11.20 -14.80
C ILE A 146 12.24 -10.77 -13.97
N ALA A 147 12.43 -10.50 -12.69
CA ALA A 147 11.38 -10.10 -11.76
C ALA A 147 10.74 -8.76 -12.15
N ILE A 148 11.56 -7.73 -12.37
CA ILE A 148 11.13 -6.39 -12.76
C ILE A 148 10.36 -6.43 -14.08
N ASN A 149 10.91 -7.12 -15.09
CA ASN A 149 10.27 -7.25 -16.40
C ASN A 149 8.95 -8.01 -16.31
N LYS A 150 8.85 -9.05 -15.50
CA LYS A 150 7.62 -9.81 -15.29
C LYS A 150 6.49 -8.90 -14.78
N ILE A 151 6.73 -8.16 -13.69
CA ILE A 151 5.74 -7.28 -13.09
C ILE A 151 5.35 -6.13 -14.03
N THR A 152 6.34 -5.45 -14.60
CA THR A 152 6.12 -4.30 -15.47
C THR A 152 5.37 -4.70 -16.75
N ASN A 153 5.74 -5.82 -17.37
CA ASN A 153 5.05 -6.32 -18.55
C ASN A 153 3.61 -6.77 -18.24
N LEU A 154 3.38 -7.37 -17.07
CA LEU A 154 2.04 -7.74 -16.64
C LEU A 154 1.14 -6.50 -16.51
N ASN A 155 1.65 -5.44 -15.86
CA ASN A 155 0.93 -4.18 -15.68
C ASN A 155 0.65 -3.49 -17.03
N LYS A 156 1.63 -3.45 -17.95
CA LYS A 156 1.51 -2.83 -19.28
C LYS A 156 0.59 -3.61 -20.22
N LYS A 157 0.77 -4.94 -20.33
CA LYS A 157 0.02 -5.79 -21.28
C LYS A 157 -1.48 -5.77 -21.03
N LYS A 158 -1.88 -5.74 -19.78
CA LYS A 158 -3.30 -5.67 -19.40
C LYS A 158 -3.85 -4.25 -19.40
N LYS A 159 -3.08 -3.27 -19.87
CA LYS A 159 -3.42 -1.83 -19.82
C LYS A 159 -3.78 -1.37 -18.41
N PHE A 160 -3.25 -2.04 -17.40
CA PHE A 160 -3.42 -1.63 -16.02
C PHE A 160 -2.67 -0.33 -15.79
N LYS A 161 -3.35 0.66 -15.32
CA LYS A 161 -2.77 1.91 -14.84
C LYS A 161 -2.50 1.84 -13.35
N THR A 162 -2.19 0.65 -12.86
CA THR A 162 -1.92 0.43 -11.44
C THR A 162 -0.57 1.03 -11.09
N ARG A 163 -0.56 1.94 -10.13
CA ARG A 163 0.68 2.46 -9.56
C ARG A 163 1.20 1.50 -8.52
N ILE A 164 2.51 1.30 -8.50
CA ILE A 164 3.16 0.44 -7.51
C ILE A 164 4.12 1.29 -6.70
N HIS A 165 3.76 1.58 -5.46
CA HIS A 165 4.59 2.25 -4.47
C HIS A 165 5.24 1.22 -3.57
N ALA A 166 6.37 1.56 -2.96
CA ALA A 166 6.99 0.69 -1.96
C ALA A 166 7.58 1.48 -0.78
N ILE A 167 7.53 0.86 0.38
CA ILE A 167 8.10 1.34 1.62
C ILE A 167 9.04 0.27 2.15
N GLY A 168 10.35 0.55 2.10
CA GLY A 168 11.37 -0.32 2.65
C GLY A 168 11.67 0.06 4.10
N PHE A 169 11.63 -0.91 5.00
CA PHE A 169 12.03 -0.76 6.39
C PHE A 169 13.47 -1.25 6.54
N LEU A 170 14.42 -0.32 6.56
CA LEU A 170 15.84 -0.61 6.49
C LEU A 170 16.49 -0.59 7.87
N ALA A 171 17.32 -1.58 8.17
CA ALA A 171 18.21 -1.64 9.32
C ALA A 171 19.66 -1.89 8.85
N GLN A 172 20.62 -1.71 9.73
CA GLN A 172 22.04 -1.93 9.38
C GLN A 172 22.36 -3.38 9.01
N ASP A 173 21.56 -4.31 9.51
CA ASP A 173 21.67 -5.76 9.30
C ASP A 173 20.79 -6.31 8.17
N THR A 174 19.99 -5.46 7.52
CA THR A 174 19.21 -5.86 6.35
C THR A 174 20.02 -5.70 5.05
N THR A 175 19.66 -6.51 4.05
CA THR A 175 20.28 -6.38 2.73
C THR A 175 19.69 -5.22 1.96
N ASP A 176 20.39 -4.73 0.92
CA ASP A 176 19.86 -3.70 0.02
C ASP A 176 18.91 -4.28 -1.06
N ARG A 177 18.67 -5.59 -1.05
CA ARG A 177 17.98 -6.31 -2.13
C ARG A 177 16.57 -5.80 -2.34
N PHE A 178 15.79 -5.60 -1.27
CA PHE A 178 14.45 -5.03 -1.37
C PHE A 178 14.48 -3.62 -1.97
N SER A 179 15.40 -2.79 -1.53
CA SER A 179 15.55 -1.41 -2.02
C SER A 179 15.90 -1.37 -3.50
N ILE A 180 16.82 -2.24 -3.94
CA ILE A 180 17.25 -2.31 -5.35
C ILE A 180 16.07 -2.68 -6.24
N ILE A 181 15.40 -3.80 -5.95
CA ILE A 181 14.31 -4.28 -6.81
C ILE A 181 13.10 -3.35 -6.78
N MET A 182 12.73 -2.85 -5.60
CA MET A 182 11.52 -2.03 -5.47
C MET A 182 11.70 -0.61 -6.01
N ARG A 183 12.90 -0.03 -5.99
CA ARG A 183 13.18 1.23 -6.67
C ARG A 183 12.90 1.13 -8.16
N GLU A 184 13.33 0.05 -8.80
CA GLU A 184 13.14 -0.12 -10.24
C GLU A 184 11.68 -0.48 -10.57
N ILE A 185 11.04 -1.38 -9.82
CA ILE A 185 9.61 -1.71 -10.00
C ILE A 185 8.75 -0.44 -9.86
N THR A 186 8.96 0.35 -8.82
CA THR A 186 8.16 1.57 -8.58
C THR A 186 8.34 2.57 -9.71
N LYS A 187 9.58 2.83 -10.13
CA LYS A 187 9.92 3.73 -11.23
C LYS A 187 9.23 3.33 -12.54
N GLN A 188 9.28 2.04 -12.90
CA GLN A 188 8.67 1.54 -14.13
C GLN A 188 7.16 1.46 -14.09
N ASN A 189 6.54 1.54 -12.90
CA ASN A 189 5.10 1.44 -12.68
C ASN A 189 4.48 2.70 -12.07
N ASN A 190 5.04 3.88 -12.37
CA ASN A 190 4.54 5.21 -11.98
C ASN A 190 4.31 5.38 -10.48
N GLY A 191 5.14 4.72 -9.68
CA GLY A 191 5.08 4.78 -8.21
C GLY A 191 6.28 5.48 -7.60
N THR A 192 6.37 5.39 -6.28
CA THR A 192 7.42 6.00 -5.46
C THR A 192 7.97 4.97 -4.49
N PHE A 193 9.30 4.95 -4.32
CA PHE A 193 9.97 4.19 -3.28
C PHE A 193 10.35 5.10 -2.11
N ILE A 194 10.03 4.68 -0.89
CA ILE A 194 10.40 5.37 0.34
C ILE A 194 11.18 4.39 1.22
N ALA A 195 12.34 4.83 1.71
CA ALA A 195 13.12 4.10 2.69
C ALA A 195 12.89 4.68 4.09
N LEU A 196 12.53 3.85 5.04
CA LEU A 196 12.34 4.22 6.43
C LEU A 196 13.31 3.43 7.33
N PRO A 197 13.87 4.05 8.37
CA PRO A 197 14.61 3.31 9.37
C PRO A 197 13.68 2.35 10.13
N ARG A 198 14.20 1.20 10.53
CA ARG A 198 13.49 0.24 11.39
C ARG A 198 13.31 0.74 12.80
#